data_40e9ceef72e865a470d414e0a537ee66
#
_entry.id   40e9ceef72e865a470d414e0a537ee66
#
_cell.length_a   1.000
_cell.length_b   1.000
_cell.length_c   1.000
_cell.angle_alpha   90.00
_cell.angle_beta   90.00
_cell.angle_gamma   90.00
#
_symmetry.space_group_name_H-M   'P 1'
#
loop_
_entity.id
_entity.type
_entity.pdbx_description
1 polymer ?
#
loop_
_entity_poly.entity_id
_entity_poly.type
_entity_poly.pdbx_seq_one_letter_code
_entity_poly.pdbx_strand_id
1 'polypeptide(L)'
;MSDRKVRVRFAPSPTGALHIGGVRTALYNYIFARQHGGDLVFRIEDTDSNRFVPGAEEYIIESFRWLGIKFDEGVSFGGEHGPYRQSERRSIYKKYVEQLLAADKAYIAFDTPEQLEAKRAEIQNFQYDAHTRGEMTNSLTLPKEEVERRIADGEQYVVRFKVEPGIEVHIDDMIRGHVIIKSDILDDKVLYKSADELPTYHLANIVDDHLMEITHVIRGEEWLPSAPLHVLLYRAFGWEDTMPTFAHLPLLLKPEGKGKLSKRDGDRLGFPVFPLEWHDPKTGDVSSGYRESGYFPEAVVNFLALLGWNPGTEQELFTLDELVQAFDIHKCSKAGARFDYQKGIWFNHEYMLKKSNEEVANLFAPIVANNGVDESMERITKVVAMMKDRVNFVKELWPLCSFFFIAPTEYDEKTVKKRWKADSAKVMSELADVLEGIDDFSVEGQEPVVMKWIEEKGYKLGDVMNAFRLTLVGIGKGPGMFDISAFLGKEETLKRMRKAIEVLG
;
A
#
# COMPACT_ATOMS: atom_id res chain seq x y z
N MET A 1 -0.25 18.18 28.71
CA MET A 1 0.41 17.77 27.44
C MET A 1 1.71 18.54 27.36
N SER A 2 2.83 17.91 27.05
CA SER A 2 4.13 18.59 26.95
C SER A 2 4.09 19.59 25.79
N ASP A 3 4.71 20.77 25.98
CA ASP A 3 4.87 21.80 24.92
C ASP A 3 5.84 21.37 23.78
N ARG A 4 6.18 20.06 23.70
CA ARG A 4 7.08 19.55 22.68
C ARG A 4 6.36 19.50 21.31
N LYS A 5 7.06 19.93 20.27
CA LYS A 5 6.62 19.74 18.87
C LYS A 5 6.29 18.27 18.63
N VAL A 6 5.17 17.99 17.98
CA VAL A 6 4.80 16.61 17.62
C VAL A 6 5.87 16.01 16.71
N ARG A 7 6.40 14.86 17.09
CA ARG A 7 7.34 14.08 16.29
C ARG A 7 6.91 12.63 16.30
N VAL A 8 6.74 12.09 15.12
CA VAL A 8 6.36 10.69 14.87
C VAL A 8 7.42 10.05 13.97
N ARG A 9 7.37 8.74 13.84
CA ARG A 9 8.31 8.03 12.97
C ARG A 9 7.66 6.88 12.22
N PHE A 10 8.20 6.61 11.04
CA PHE A 10 8.07 5.34 10.36
C PHE A 10 9.44 4.66 10.36
N ALA A 11 9.50 3.46 10.93
CA ALA A 11 10.76 2.78 11.24
C ALA A 11 10.73 1.31 10.75
N PRO A 12 10.80 1.08 9.42
CA PRO A 12 10.75 -0.26 8.87
C PRO A 12 12.09 -0.97 8.96
N SER A 13 12.05 -2.32 9.03
CA SER A 13 13.20 -3.15 8.76
C SER A 13 13.31 -3.43 7.26
N PRO A 14 14.52 -3.32 6.63
CA PRO A 14 14.71 -3.50 5.20
C PRO A 14 14.79 -5.01 4.83
N THR A 15 13.71 -5.73 5.06
CA THR A 15 13.64 -7.21 4.93
C THR A 15 12.91 -7.66 3.66
N GLY A 16 12.71 -6.77 2.69
CA GLY A 16 12.03 -7.00 1.42
C GLY A 16 11.03 -5.89 1.08
N ALA A 17 10.09 -6.19 0.19
CA ALA A 17 9.06 -5.25 -0.25
C ALA A 17 8.20 -4.73 0.91
N LEU A 18 7.90 -3.44 0.90
CA LEU A 18 7.03 -2.82 1.87
C LEU A 18 5.56 -3.21 1.61
N HIS A 19 4.96 -3.95 2.54
CA HIS A 19 3.55 -4.30 2.46
C HIS A 19 2.65 -3.07 2.70
N ILE A 20 1.48 -3.00 2.04
CA ILE A 20 0.53 -1.88 2.18
C ILE A 20 0.09 -1.62 3.63
N GLY A 21 0.16 -2.62 4.52
CA GLY A 21 -0.03 -2.41 5.95
C GLY A 21 1.00 -1.47 6.57
N GLY A 22 2.27 -1.58 6.14
CA GLY A 22 3.34 -0.64 6.51
C GLY A 22 3.11 0.73 5.88
N VAL A 23 2.70 0.78 4.60
CA VAL A 23 2.34 2.03 3.92
C VAL A 23 1.23 2.77 4.68
N ARG A 24 0.16 2.07 5.08
CA ARG A 24 -0.91 2.67 5.89
C ARG A 24 -0.40 3.22 7.22
N THR A 25 0.49 2.48 7.88
CA THR A 25 1.11 2.95 9.14
C THR A 25 1.90 4.25 8.91
N ALA A 26 2.71 4.32 7.85
CA ALA A 26 3.44 5.54 7.49
C ALA A 26 2.49 6.69 7.13
N LEU A 27 1.42 6.42 6.38
CA LEU A 27 0.40 7.39 6.02
C LEU A 27 -0.27 8.00 7.25
N TYR A 28 -0.65 7.19 8.24
CA TYR A 28 -1.28 7.69 9.47
C TYR A 28 -0.30 8.54 10.31
N ASN A 29 0.98 8.14 10.38
CA ASN A 29 2.01 8.97 10.98
C ASN A 29 2.17 10.31 10.23
N TYR A 30 2.20 10.28 8.90
CA TYR A 30 2.30 11.47 8.06
C TYR A 30 1.12 12.43 8.30
N ILE A 31 -0.11 11.93 8.21
CA ILE A 31 -1.32 12.72 8.39
C ILE A 31 -1.34 13.32 9.81
N PHE A 32 -1.03 12.52 10.83
CA PHE A 32 -0.98 12.98 12.22
C PHE A 32 0.07 14.09 12.43
N ALA A 33 1.28 13.90 11.89
CA ALA A 33 2.33 14.91 11.96
C ALA A 33 1.90 16.21 11.29
N ARG A 34 1.39 16.15 10.06
CA ARG A 34 0.96 17.35 9.30
C ARG A 34 -0.18 18.08 9.99
N GLN A 35 -1.15 17.37 10.56
CA GLN A 35 -2.27 17.95 11.30
C GLN A 35 -1.81 18.78 12.50
N HIS A 36 -0.75 18.35 13.16
CA HIS A 36 -0.22 18.98 14.37
C HIS A 36 1.00 19.89 14.11
N GLY A 37 1.33 20.19 12.84
CA GLY A 37 2.52 20.97 12.50
C GLY A 37 3.83 20.32 12.94
N GLY A 38 3.83 18.99 13.02
CA GLY A 38 4.93 18.16 13.51
C GLY A 38 5.80 17.59 12.41
N ASP A 39 6.78 16.75 12.80
CA ASP A 39 7.74 16.10 11.93
C ASP A 39 7.50 14.60 11.82
N LEU A 40 7.73 14.06 10.64
CA LEU A 40 7.78 12.63 10.37
C LEU A 40 9.24 12.20 10.12
N VAL A 41 9.77 11.33 10.99
CA VAL A 41 11.12 10.79 10.92
C VAL A 41 11.12 9.44 10.19
N PHE A 42 12.09 9.24 9.29
CA PHE A 42 12.32 7.96 8.62
C PHE A 42 13.57 7.28 9.18
N ARG A 43 13.39 6.18 9.89
CA ARG A 43 14.46 5.38 10.50
C ARG A 43 14.49 3.98 9.93
N ILE A 44 15.66 3.44 9.65
CA ILE A 44 15.85 2.05 9.20
C ILE A 44 16.28 1.18 10.39
N GLU A 45 15.49 0.15 10.68
CA GLU A 45 15.75 -0.82 11.76
C GLU A 45 16.41 -2.07 11.17
N ASP A 46 17.74 -2.02 11.00
CA ASP A 46 18.59 -3.02 10.36
C ASP A 46 19.55 -3.73 11.32
N THR A 47 19.17 -3.86 12.59
CA THR A 47 19.99 -4.55 13.60
C THR A 47 20.11 -6.07 13.39
N ASP A 48 19.25 -6.66 12.56
CA ASP A 48 19.29 -8.08 12.19
C ASP A 48 19.81 -8.24 10.75
N SER A 49 21.13 -8.40 10.64
CA SER A 49 21.82 -8.55 9.35
C SER A 49 21.38 -9.80 8.55
N ASN A 50 20.88 -10.86 9.23
CA ASN A 50 20.44 -12.08 8.58
C ASN A 50 19.13 -11.86 7.77
N ARG A 51 18.37 -10.84 8.13
CA ARG A 51 17.10 -10.50 7.46
C ARG A 51 17.23 -9.40 6.43
N PHE A 52 18.40 -8.81 6.30
CA PHE A 52 18.64 -7.76 5.31
C PHE A 52 18.42 -8.26 3.88
N VAL A 53 17.74 -7.44 3.07
CA VAL A 53 17.51 -7.71 1.64
C VAL A 53 17.99 -6.50 0.83
N PRO A 54 18.97 -6.70 -0.08
CA PRO A 54 19.46 -5.63 -0.94
C PRO A 54 18.33 -4.99 -1.77
N GLY A 55 18.35 -3.67 -1.89
CA GLY A 55 17.34 -2.91 -2.64
C GLY A 55 16.04 -2.62 -1.88
N ALA A 56 15.85 -3.20 -0.68
CA ALA A 56 14.63 -2.98 0.08
C ALA A 56 14.50 -1.54 0.60
N GLU A 57 15.60 -0.90 0.99
CA GLU A 57 15.60 0.49 1.45
C GLU A 57 15.21 1.45 0.32
N GLU A 58 15.85 1.32 -0.85
CA GLU A 58 15.56 2.11 -2.04
C GLU A 58 14.11 1.92 -2.50
N TYR A 59 13.62 0.68 -2.44
CA TYR A 59 12.24 0.35 -2.74
C TYR A 59 11.26 1.09 -1.80
N ILE A 60 11.54 1.12 -0.50
CA ILE A 60 10.72 1.82 0.50
C ILE A 60 10.68 3.33 0.18
N ILE A 61 11.84 3.94 -0.06
CA ILE A 61 11.95 5.37 -0.38
C ILE A 61 11.18 5.71 -1.66
N GLU A 62 11.34 4.91 -2.72
CA GLU A 62 10.63 5.11 -3.98
C GLU A 62 9.11 4.93 -3.84
N SER A 63 8.67 3.97 -3.02
CA SER A 63 7.26 3.77 -2.71
C SER A 63 6.62 5.03 -2.11
N PHE A 64 7.28 5.66 -1.16
CA PHE A 64 6.78 6.89 -0.54
C PHE A 64 6.87 8.11 -1.47
N ARG A 65 7.89 8.17 -2.31
CA ARG A 65 7.98 9.20 -3.36
C ARG A 65 6.79 9.10 -4.31
N TRP A 66 6.46 7.90 -4.78
CA TRP A 66 5.31 7.67 -5.64
C TRP A 66 3.97 8.05 -4.98
N LEU A 67 3.81 7.74 -3.67
CA LEU A 67 2.60 8.04 -2.90
C LEU A 67 2.50 9.52 -2.45
N GLY A 68 3.54 10.33 -2.68
CA GLY A 68 3.57 11.72 -2.24
C GLY A 68 3.76 11.91 -0.73
N ILE A 69 4.16 10.86 0.01
CA ILE A 69 4.45 10.92 1.44
C ILE A 69 5.88 11.41 1.64
N LYS A 70 6.04 12.58 2.30
CA LYS A 70 7.33 13.23 2.53
C LYS A 70 7.76 13.10 3.97
N PHE A 71 9.03 12.73 4.17
CA PHE A 71 9.68 12.72 5.46
C PHE A 71 10.42 14.04 5.68
N ASP A 72 10.47 14.49 6.93
CA ASP A 72 11.14 15.74 7.30
C ASP A 72 12.59 15.48 7.69
N GLU A 73 12.86 14.27 8.21
CA GLU A 73 14.15 13.86 8.75
C GLU A 73 14.34 12.35 8.57
N GLY A 74 15.57 11.90 8.38
CA GLY A 74 15.83 10.46 8.33
C GLY A 74 16.84 10.04 7.25
N VAL A 75 16.89 8.74 6.97
CA VAL A 75 17.73 8.18 5.90
C VAL A 75 17.42 8.85 4.57
N SER A 76 18.43 9.39 3.91
CA SER A 76 18.33 10.15 2.64
C SER A 76 17.63 11.51 2.73
N PHE A 77 17.16 11.92 3.91
CA PHE A 77 16.50 13.21 4.12
C PHE A 77 17.32 14.16 5.00
N GLY A 78 18.34 13.64 5.71
CA GLY A 78 19.14 14.41 6.64
C GLY A 78 18.43 14.66 7.97
N GLY A 79 18.89 15.67 8.73
CA GLY A 79 18.36 16.05 10.04
C GLY A 79 19.41 16.05 11.12
N GLU A 80 19.00 16.42 12.35
CA GLU A 80 19.93 16.68 13.48
C GLU A 80 20.17 15.43 14.37
N HIS A 81 19.34 14.38 14.25
CA HIS A 81 19.36 13.21 15.15
C HIS A 81 20.05 11.98 14.55
N GLY A 82 20.77 12.17 13.44
CA GLY A 82 21.50 11.07 12.77
C GLY A 82 22.56 10.38 13.63
N PRO A 83 23.05 9.22 13.16
CA PRO A 83 22.62 8.49 11.98
C PRO A 83 21.24 7.83 12.15
N TYR A 84 20.55 7.54 11.02
CA TYR A 84 19.16 7.02 11.02
C TYR A 84 19.06 5.55 10.67
N ARG A 85 20.19 4.88 10.39
CA ARG A 85 20.27 3.41 10.35
C ARG A 85 20.76 2.90 11.69
N GLN A 86 20.05 1.94 12.27
CA GLN A 86 20.39 1.42 13.59
C GLN A 86 21.75 0.72 13.61
N SER A 87 22.14 0.06 12.53
CA SER A 87 23.49 -0.56 12.39
C SER A 87 24.64 0.44 12.52
N GLU A 88 24.41 1.73 12.26
CA GLU A 88 25.40 2.81 12.36
C GLU A 88 25.48 3.42 13.78
N ARG A 89 24.66 2.96 14.74
CA ARG A 89 24.49 3.55 16.08
C ARG A 89 25.05 2.69 17.21
N ARG A 90 25.91 1.71 16.92
CA ARG A 90 26.46 0.72 17.90
C ARG A 90 26.97 1.37 19.18
N SER A 91 27.83 2.38 19.06
CA SER A 91 28.44 3.08 20.21
C SER A 91 27.40 3.79 21.09
N ILE A 92 26.31 4.27 20.50
CA ILE A 92 25.20 4.88 21.23
C ILE A 92 24.51 3.83 22.09
N TYR A 93 24.14 2.70 21.51
CA TYR A 93 23.43 1.63 22.23
C TYR A 93 24.24 1.04 23.38
N LYS A 94 25.55 0.82 23.16
CA LYS A 94 26.44 0.28 24.17
C LYS A 94 26.42 1.10 25.46
N LYS A 95 26.46 2.42 25.36
CA LYS A 95 26.36 3.33 26.52
C LYS A 95 25.07 3.08 27.33
N TYR A 96 23.93 2.87 26.68
CA TYR A 96 22.66 2.64 27.36
C TYR A 96 22.55 1.22 27.94
N VAL A 97 23.17 0.22 27.30
CA VAL A 97 23.32 -1.13 27.88
C VAL A 97 24.11 -1.06 29.18
N GLU A 98 25.25 -0.37 29.20
CA GLU A 98 26.07 -0.18 30.35
C GLU A 98 25.33 0.56 31.50
N GLN A 99 24.51 1.55 31.15
CA GLN A 99 23.66 2.26 32.11
C GLN A 99 22.64 1.31 32.78
N LEU A 100 21.96 0.45 32.03
CA LEU A 100 21.01 -0.53 32.60
C LEU A 100 21.69 -1.56 33.49
N LEU A 101 22.87 -2.04 33.09
CA LEU A 101 23.69 -2.96 33.90
C LEU A 101 24.15 -2.32 35.23
N ALA A 102 24.64 -1.09 35.18
CA ALA A 102 25.05 -0.33 36.35
C ALA A 102 23.89 -0.01 37.31
N ALA A 103 22.69 0.16 36.79
CA ALA A 103 21.46 0.41 37.54
C ALA A 103 20.78 -0.86 38.08
N ASP A 104 21.36 -2.04 37.88
CA ASP A 104 20.75 -3.35 38.19
C ASP A 104 19.38 -3.58 37.53
N LYS A 105 19.16 -2.97 36.35
CA LYS A 105 17.96 -3.14 35.55
C LYS A 105 18.14 -4.13 34.42
N ALA A 106 19.35 -4.59 34.18
CA ALA A 106 19.71 -5.63 33.23
C ALA A 106 20.80 -6.52 33.78
N TYR A 107 21.02 -7.67 33.19
CA TYR A 107 22.06 -8.62 33.59
C TYR A 107 22.61 -9.36 32.37
N ILE A 108 23.84 -9.90 32.51
CA ILE A 108 24.54 -10.66 31.47
C ILE A 108 24.13 -12.12 31.57
N ALA A 109 23.81 -12.75 30.44
CA ALA A 109 23.47 -14.17 30.36
C ALA A 109 24.32 -14.87 29.30
N PHE A 110 24.83 -16.07 29.67
CA PHE A 110 25.74 -16.88 28.87
C PHE A 110 25.11 -18.14 28.27
N ASP A 111 23.81 -18.37 28.53
CA ASP A 111 23.10 -19.55 28.01
C ASP A 111 23.11 -19.58 26.47
N THR A 112 23.59 -20.69 25.90
CA THR A 112 23.65 -20.89 24.48
C THR A 112 22.23 -21.21 23.90
N PRO A 113 22.02 -21.04 22.58
CA PRO A 113 20.79 -21.47 21.95
C PRO A 113 20.41 -22.92 22.22
N GLU A 114 21.39 -23.83 22.24
CA GLU A 114 21.22 -25.25 22.53
C GLU A 114 20.74 -25.50 23.96
N GLN A 115 21.31 -24.79 24.94
CA GLN A 115 20.88 -24.87 26.33
C GLN A 115 19.46 -24.35 26.54
N LEU A 116 19.12 -23.25 25.85
CA LEU A 116 17.74 -22.70 25.86
C LEU A 116 16.75 -23.66 25.23
N GLU A 117 17.14 -24.35 24.14
CA GLU A 117 16.28 -25.33 23.47
C GLU A 117 16.07 -26.57 24.35
N ALA A 118 17.10 -27.03 25.05
CA ALA A 118 17.01 -28.10 26.04
C ALA A 118 16.01 -27.74 27.17
N LYS A 119 16.10 -26.50 27.68
CA LYS A 119 15.14 -26.00 28.70
C LYS A 119 13.69 -25.92 28.19
N ARG A 120 13.48 -25.53 26.93
CA ARG A 120 12.14 -25.55 26.29
C ARG A 120 11.58 -26.96 26.13
N ALA A 121 12.44 -27.95 25.90
CA ALA A 121 12.04 -29.35 25.82
C ALA A 121 11.70 -29.92 27.23
N GLU A 122 12.36 -29.45 28.27
CA GLU A 122 12.16 -29.88 29.65
C GLU A 122 10.93 -29.23 30.29
N ILE A 123 10.74 -27.93 30.07
CA ILE A 123 9.68 -27.11 30.73
C ILE A 123 8.66 -26.66 29.68
N GLN A 124 7.43 -27.10 29.83
CA GLN A 124 6.34 -26.66 28.97
C GLN A 124 6.12 -25.14 29.08
N ASN A 125 6.10 -24.45 27.94
CA ASN A 125 5.97 -22.99 27.86
C ASN A 125 7.11 -22.24 28.57
N PHE A 126 8.34 -22.78 28.54
CA PHE A 126 9.50 -22.13 29.16
C PHE A 126 9.64 -20.68 28.68
N GLN A 127 9.75 -19.77 29.63
CA GLN A 127 10.13 -18.37 29.42
C GLN A 127 11.37 -18.08 30.28
N TYR A 128 12.27 -17.26 29.75
CA TYR A 128 13.40 -16.77 30.54
C TYR A 128 12.91 -15.53 31.28
N ASP A 129 12.47 -15.69 32.53
CA ASP A 129 11.75 -14.68 33.30
C ASP A 129 12.20 -14.66 34.78
N ALA A 130 11.49 -13.92 35.62
CA ALA A 130 11.77 -13.81 37.04
C ALA A 130 11.77 -15.16 37.82
N HIS A 131 11.03 -16.16 37.31
CA HIS A 131 10.92 -17.47 37.97
C HIS A 131 12.01 -18.44 37.55
N THR A 132 12.49 -18.34 36.33
CA THR A 132 13.44 -19.29 35.73
C THR A 132 14.86 -18.80 35.68
N ARG A 133 15.12 -17.49 35.68
CA ARG A 133 16.46 -16.91 35.55
C ARG A 133 17.42 -17.35 36.67
N GLY A 134 16.90 -17.72 37.85
CA GLY A 134 17.71 -18.23 38.96
C GLY A 134 18.30 -19.62 38.74
N GLU A 135 17.81 -20.37 37.74
CA GLU A 135 18.31 -21.69 37.33
C GLU A 135 19.19 -21.65 36.08
N MET A 136 19.42 -20.43 35.53
CA MET A 136 20.13 -20.21 34.28
C MET A 136 21.52 -19.68 34.49
N THR A 137 22.38 -19.74 33.45
CA THR A 137 23.79 -19.32 33.54
C THR A 137 23.91 -17.82 33.26
N ASN A 138 23.90 -17.01 34.29
CA ASN A 138 23.92 -15.56 34.13
C ASN A 138 24.63 -14.85 35.31
N SER A 139 24.79 -13.53 35.20
CA SER A 139 25.50 -12.73 36.21
C SER A 139 24.77 -12.58 37.55
N LEU A 140 23.53 -13.06 37.68
CA LEU A 140 22.80 -13.12 38.94
C LEU A 140 23.03 -14.43 39.67
N THR A 141 23.47 -15.49 38.98
CA THR A 141 23.69 -16.83 39.51
C THR A 141 25.19 -17.19 39.62
N LEU A 142 26.05 -16.55 38.85
CA LEU A 142 27.48 -16.78 38.83
C LEU A 142 28.21 -15.80 39.77
N PRO A 143 29.36 -16.21 40.38
CA PRO A 143 30.27 -15.28 41.06
C PRO A 143 30.75 -14.19 40.09
N LYS A 144 30.94 -12.98 40.61
CA LYS A 144 31.41 -11.83 39.83
C LYS A 144 32.70 -12.08 39.06
N GLU A 145 33.66 -12.71 39.73
CA GLU A 145 34.99 -13.06 39.17
C GLU A 145 34.85 -14.02 37.99
N GLU A 146 33.88 -14.93 38.03
CA GLU A 146 33.60 -15.87 36.94
C GLU A 146 32.98 -15.15 35.74
N VAL A 147 32.07 -14.21 35.97
CA VAL A 147 31.47 -13.37 34.90
C VAL A 147 32.57 -12.55 34.22
N GLU A 148 33.42 -11.88 35.00
CA GLU A 148 34.53 -11.08 34.48
C GLU A 148 35.53 -11.93 33.69
N ARG A 149 35.84 -13.14 34.16
CA ARG A 149 36.73 -14.09 33.48
C ARG A 149 36.14 -14.51 32.14
N ARG A 150 34.88 -14.93 32.07
CA ARG A 150 34.21 -15.34 30.83
C ARG A 150 34.20 -14.22 29.78
N ILE A 151 33.91 -12.99 30.19
CA ILE A 151 33.94 -11.82 29.31
C ILE A 151 35.37 -11.57 28.79
N ALA A 152 36.40 -11.65 29.70
CA ALA A 152 37.80 -11.47 29.33
C ALA A 152 38.31 -12.56 28.37
N ASP A 153 37.81 -13.79 28.52
CA ASP A 153 38.12 -14.93 27.64
C ASP A 153 37.40 -14.82 26.26
N GLY A 154 36.56 -13.79 26.05
CA GLY A 154 35.85 -13.56 24.79
C GLY A 154 34.62 -14.42 24.61
N GLU A 155 34.07 -15.02 25.69
CA GLU A 155 32.83 -15.78 25.62
C GLU A 155 31.66 -14.85 25.21
N GLN A 156 30.86 -15.28 24.26
CA GLN A 156 29.70 -14.51 23.80
C GLN A 156 28.61 -14.52 24.86
N TYR A 157 27.97 -13.38 25.01
CA TYR A 157 26.88 -13.21 25.97
C TYR A 157 25.78 -12.32 25.36
N VAL A 158 24.63 -12.35 26.02
CA VAL A 158 23.55 -11.41 25.78
C VAL A 158 23.25 -10.60 27.05
N VAL A 159 22.75 -9.40 26.90
CA VAL A 159 22.22 -8.62 28.02
C VAL A 159 20.70 -8.73 28.01
N ARG A 160 20.14 -9.15 29.15
CA ARG A 160 18.68 -9.29 29.31
C ARG A 160 18.13 -8.20 30.22
N PHE A 161 16.93 -7.72 29.91
CA PHE A 161 16.21 -6.85 30.83
C PHE A 161 15.80 -7.63 32.08
N LYS A 162 15.98 -7.07 33.26
CA LYS A 162 15.61 -7.67 34.52
C LYS A 162 14.18 -7.24 34.87
N VAL A 163 13.20 -8.02 34.45
CA VAL A 163 11.80 -7.74 34.75
C VAL A 163 11.52 -8.03 36.23
N GLU A 164 10.98 -7.07 36.94
CA GLU A 164 10.55 -7.24 38.33
C GLU A 164 9.07 -7.74 38.30
N PRO A 165 8.74 -8.86 38.98
CA PRO A 165 7.40 -9.39 39.03
C PRO A 165 6.48 -8.52 39.90
N GLY A 166 5.17 -8.69 39.73
CA GLY A 166 4.15 -8.03 40.58
C GLY A 166 3.88 -6.56 40.24
N ILE A 167 4.42 -6.02 39.13
CA ILE A 167 4.20 -4.64 38.70
C ILE A 167 3.00 -4.57 37.76
N GLU A 168 2.06 -3.67 38.02
CA GLU A 168 1.04 -3.29 37.05
C GLU A 168 1.61 -2.20 36.10
N VAL A 169 1.66 -2.54 34.82
CA VAL A 169 2.11 -1.63 33.77
C VAL A 169 0.89 -1.02 33.10
N HIS A 170 0.73 0.27 33.31
CA HIS A 170 -0.36 1.06 32.72
C HIS A 170 0.09 1.68 31.39
N ILE A 171 -0.71 1.53 30.37
CA ILE A 171 -0.46 2.05 29.01
C ILE A 171 -1.71 2.81 28.58
N ASP A 172 -1.57 4.11 28.36
CA ASP A 172 -2.59 4.94 27.78
C ASP A 172 -2.40 4.97 26.25
N ASP A 173 -3.27 4.24 25.57
CA ASP A 173 -3.21 4.11 24.11
C ASP A 173 -4.35 4.94 23.48
N MET A 174 -4.00 5.80 22.51
CA MET A 174 -4.97 6.72 21.88
C MET A 174 -6.12 6.00 21.17
N ILE A 175 -5.91 4.74 20.75
CA ILE A 175 -6.90 3.93 20.03
C ILE A 175 -7.52 2.88 20.96
N ARG A 176 -6.68 2.16 21.71
CA ARG A 176 -7.11 1.03 22.55
C ARG A 176 -7.68 1.48 23.89
N GLY A 177 -7.37 2.72 24.29
CA GLY A 177 -7.70 3.25 25.62
C GLY A 177 -6.72 2.78 26.68
N HIS A 178 -7.14 2.75 27.93
CA HIS A 178 -6.30 2.35 29.05
C HIS A 178 -6.14 0.84 29.11
N VAL A 179 -4.89 0.35 29.00
CA VAL A 179 -4.53 -1.06 29.03
C VAL A 179 -3.64 -1.30 30.25
N ILE A 180 -3.96 -2.33 31.03
CA ILE A 180 -3.18 -2.73 32.22
C ILE A 180 -2.66 -4.14 31.97
N ILE A 181 -1.36 -4.33 32.13
CA ILE A 181 -0.69 -5.63 31.98
C ILE A 181 0.20 -5.86 33.18
N LYS A 182 0.12 -7.05 33.78
CA LYS A 182 1.01 -7.44 34.89
C LYS A 182 2.35 -7.89 34.35
N SER A 183 3.44 -7.44 34.98
CA SER A 183 4.81 -7.79 34.58
C SER A 183 5.10 -9.30 34.72
N ASP A 184 4.33 -10.03 35.52
CA ASP A 184 4.48 -11.47 35.75
C ASP A 184 4.38 -12.32 34.45
N ILE A 185 3.76 -11.78 33.39
CA ILE A 185 3.66 -12.47 32.10
C ILE A 185 4.79 -12.10 31.12
N LEU A 186 5.69 -11.21 31.53
CA LEU A 186 6.77 -10.73 30.68
C LEU A 186 8.03 -11.56 30.93
N ASP A 187 8.69 -11.95 29.86
CA ASP A 187 10.03 -12.55 29.91
C ASP A 187 11.13 -11.50 29.93
N ASP A 188 12.29 -11.89 30.43
CA ASP A 188 13.50 -11.07 30.45
C ASP A 188 14.09 -11.01 29.04
N LYS A 189 13.53 -10.14 28.21
CA LYS A 189 13.92 -10.02 26.80
C LYS A 189 15.41 -9.70 26.65
N VAL A 190 16.02 -10.30 25.64
CA VAL A 190 17.35 -9.92 25.21
C VAL A 190 17.30 -8.48 24.68
N LEU A 191 18.16 -7.63 25.25
CA LEU A 191 18.31 -6.24 24.83
C LEU A 191 19.52 -6.01 23.93
N TYR A 192 20.59 -6.80 24.12
CA TYR A 192 21.88 -6.62 23.45
C TYR A 192 22.58 -7.95 23.24
N LYS A 193 23.33 -8.08 22.16
CA LYS A 193 24.15 -9.25 21.82
C LYS A 193 25.62 -8.82 21.69
N SER A 194 26.52 -9.42 22.44
CA SER A 194 27.96 -9.13 22.36
C SER A 194 28.57 -9.55 21.03
N ALA A 195 28.02 -10.58 20.37
CA ALA A 195 28.51 -11.10 19.11
C ALA A 195 28.46 -10.07 17.96
N ASP A 196 27.37 -9.32 17.88
CA ASP A 196 27.13 -8.34 16.81
C ASP A 196 27.42 -6.90 17.27
N GLU A 197 27.62 -6.70 18.58
CA GLU A 197 27.63 -5.39 19.24
C GLU A 197 26.43 -4.54 18.93
N LEU A 198 25.27 -5.19 18.71
CA LEU A 198 24.00 -4.55 18.35
C LEU A 198 22.90 -4.88 19.37
N PRO A 199 22.00 -3.93 19.61
CA PRO A 199 20.80 -4.17 20.40
C PRO A 199 19.79 -5.01 19.62
N THR A 200 18.86 -5.60 20.36
CA THR A 200 17.63 -6.09 19.76
C THR A 200 16.65 -4.92 19.58
N TYR A 201 15.57 -5.20 18.84
CA TYR A 201 14.48 -4.24 18.58
C TYR A 201 14.05 -3.45 19.84
N HIS A 202 13.88 -4.15 20.97
CA HIS A 202 13.32 -3.52 22.17
C HIS A 202 14.17 -2.36 22.70
N LEU A 203 15.48 -2.55 22.81
CA LEU A 203 16.38 -1.49 23.29
C LEU A 203 16.60 -0.43 22.21
N ALA A 204 16.86 -0.85 20.97
CA ALA A 204 17.10 0.07 19.87
C ALA A 204 15.94 1.06 19.68
N ASN A 205 14.72 0.54 19.67
CA ASN A 205 13.50 1.34 19.50
C ASN A 205 13.36 2.42 20.58
N ILE A 206 13.53 2.05 21.86
CA ILE A 206 13.39 2.96 22.99
C ILE A 206 14.47 4.04 23.00
N VAL A 207 15.73 3.65 22.79
CA VAL A 207 16.85 4.59 22.76
C VAL A 207 16.70 5.58 21.61
N ASP A 208 16.33 5.09 20.43
CA ASP A 208 16.17 5.95 19.27
C ASP A 208 14.94 6.86 19.37
N ASP A 209 13.82 6.35 19.85
CA ASP A 209 12.62 7.18 20.06
C ASP A 209 12.90 8.30 21.08
N HIS A 210 13.68 8.00 22.15
CA HIS A 210 14.10 9.02 23.11
C HIS A 210 15.04 10.05 22.49
N LEU A 211 16.13 9.60 21.83
CA LEU A 211 17.16 10.49 21.27
C LEU A 211 16.68 11.28 20.04
N MET A 212 15.69 10.76 19.31
CA MET A 212 15.05 11.45 18.19
C MET A 212 13.83 12.24 18.63
N GLU A 213 13.60 12.38 19.94
CA GLU A 213 12.55 13.18 20.57
C GLU A 213 11.13 12.80 20.10
N ILE A 214 10.90 11.52 19.79
CA ILE A 214 9.60 11.02 19.37
C ILE A 214 8.55 11.24 20.46
N THR A 215 7.45 11.86 20.10
CA THR A 215 6.35 12.20 21.04
C THR A 215 5.18 11.22 20.94
N HIS A 216 4.98 10.60 19.76
CA HIS A 216 3.90 9.65 19.54
C HIS A 216 4.41 8.46 18.73
N VAL A 217 4.08 7.26 19.20
CA VAL A 217 4.41 5.98 18.57
C VAL A 217 3.13 5.40 17.98
N ILE A 218 2.91 5.68 16.68
CA ILE A 218 1.80 5.13 15.92
C ILE A 218 2.31 3.92 15.14
N ARG A 219 1.82 2.71 15.46
CA ARG A 219 2.30 1.44 14.87
C ARG A 219 1.21 0.38 14.83
N GLY A 220 1.43 -0.73 14.15
CA GLY A 220 0.48 -1.84 14.11
C GLY A 220 0.25 -2.51 15.48
N GLU A 221 -0.94 -3.03 15.70
CA GLU A 221 -1.33 -3.69 16.97
C GLU A 221 -0.55 -4.97 17.28
N GLU A 222 0.13 -5.55 16.29
CA GLU A 222 1.05 -6.67 16.51
C GLU A 222 2.18 -6.34 17.48
N TRP A 223 2.46 -5.07 17.71
CA TRP A 223 3.45 -4.57 18.65
C TRP A 223 2.88 -4.23 20.05
N LEU A 224 1.58 -4.31 20.23
CA LEU A 224 0.95 -4.05 21.53
C LEU A 224 1.48 -4.97 22.65
N PRO A 225 1.76 -6.26 22.41
CA PRO A 225 2.37 -7.13 23.44
C PRO A 225 3.76 -6.67 23.91
N SER A 226 4.48 -5.87 23.12
CA SER A 226 5.76 -5.30 23.48
C SER A 226 5.67 -3.99 24.27
N ALA A 227 4.52 -3.34 24.26
CA ALA A 227 4.35 -2.03 24.91
C ALA A 227 4.63 -2.04 26.41
N PRO A 228 4.23 -3.05 27.21
CA PRO A 228 4.56 -3.08 28.65
C PRO A 228 6.06 -3.14 28.90
N LEU A 229 6.80 -3.92 28.12
CA LEU A 229 8.26 -3.96 28.21
C LEU A 229 8.88 -2.59 27.89
N HIS A 230 8.36 -1.92 26.86
CA HIS A 230 8.83 -0.58 26.49
C HIS A 230 8.57 0.44 27.59
N VAL A 231 7.41 0.44 28.23
CA VAL A 231 7.12 1.30 29.38
C VAL A 231 8.09 1.02 30.54
N LEU A 232 8.37 -0.25 30.84
CA LEU A 232 9.34 -0.61 31.89
C LEU A 232 10.77 -0.16 31.55
N LEU A 233 11.16 -0.19 30.26
CA LEU A 233 12.45 0.34 29.82
C LEU A 233 12.54 1.86 29.96
N TYR A 234 11.50 2.62 29.60
CA TYR A 234 11.44 4.07 29.85
C TYR A 234 11.60 4.39 31.35
N ARG A 235 10.92 3.64 32.22
CA ARG A 235 11.07 3.75 33.69
C ARG A 235 12.48 3.41 34.16
N ALA A 236 13.07 2.34 33.62
CA ALA A 236 14.41 1.91 34.00
C ALA A 236 15.51 2.95 33.63
N PHE A 237 15.28 3.73 32.58
CA PHE A 237 16.13 4.84 32.19
C PHE A 237 15.80 6.16 32.90
N GLY A 238 14.69 6.24 33.63
CA GLY A 238 14.20 7.52 34.21
C GLY A 238 13.66 8.48 33.16
N TRP A 239 13.13 7.99 32.04
CA TRP A 239 12.61 8.76 30.90
C TRP A 239 11.09 8.85 30.86
N GLU A 240 10.41 8.68 31.98
CA GLU A 240 8.94 8.67 32.03
C GLU A 240 8.33 9.97 31.51
N ASP A 241 8.97 11.13 31.81
CA ASP A 241 8.53 12.45 31.36
C ASP A 241 8.64 12.66 29.83
N THR A 242 9.51 11.88 29.18
CA THR A 242 9.75 11.95 27.73
C THR A 242 9.18 10.75 26.98
N MET A 243 8.56 9.81 27.67
CA MET A 243 7.94 8.64 27.07
C MET A 243 6.85 9.06 26.07
N PRO A 244 6.86 8.52 24.83
CA PRO A 244 5.85 8.86 23.84
C PRO A 244 4.48 8.31 24.21
N THR A 245 3.44 8.97 23.71
CA THR A 245 2.09 8.43 23.72
C THR A 245 1.95 7.33 22.66
N PHE A 246 1.28 6.24 22.98
CA PHE A 246 1.12 5.11 22.07
C PHE A 246 -0.22 5.15 21.31
N ALA A 247 -0.20 4.65 20.09
CA ALA A 247 -1.40 4.39 19.29
C ALA A 247 -1.19 3.11 18.47
N HIS A 248 -1.91 2.05 18.80
CA HIS A 248 -1.81 0.76 18.13
C HIS A 248 -2.94 0.58 17.11
N LEU A 249 -2.59 0.68 15.83
CA LEU A 249 -3.49 0.59 14.67
C LEU A 249 -4.02 -0.84 14.49
N PRO A 250 -5.29 -1.00 14.07
CA PRO A 250 -5.86 -2.31 13.79
C PRO A 250 -5.14 -3.01 12.62
N LEU A 251 -5.11 -4.36 12.65
CA LEU A 251 -4.59 -5.15 11.54
C LEU A 251 -5.41 -4.96 10.27
N LEU A 252 -4.76 -5.06 9.11
CA LEU A 252 -5.45 -5.33 7.85
C LEU A 252 -5.75 -6.82 7.79
N LEU A 253 -7.04 -7.14 7.70
CA LEU A 253 -7.52 -8.52 7.64
C LEU A 253 -7.74 -8.95 6.19
N LYS A 254 -7.65 -10.26 5.95
CA LYS A 254 -7.96 -10.87 4.65
C LYS A 254 -9.34 -10.46 4.14
N PRO A 255 -9.54 -10.38 2.80
CA PRO A 255 -10.87 -10.20 2.22
C PRO A 255 -11.85 -11.29 2.64
N GLU A 256 -11.36 -12.52 2.73
CA GLU A 256 -12.12 -13.71 3.09
C GLU A 256 -11.45 -14.47 4.23
N GLY A 257 -12.27 -15.04 5.11
CA GLY A 257 -11.80 -15.83 6.25
C GLY A 257 -11.27 -14.97 7.40
N LYS A 258 -10.37 -15.56 8.20
CA LYS A 258 -9.76 -14.96 9.40
C LYS A 258 -8.26 -14.75 9.20
N GLY A 259 -7.71 -13.74 9.87
CA GLY A 259 -6.27 -13.47 9.97
C GLY A 259 -5.79 -12.26 9.18
N LYS A 260 -4.51 -11.95 9.35
CA LYS A 260 -3.83 -10.79 8.74
C LYS A 260 -3.69 -10.99 7.23
N LEU A 261 -3.90 -9.91 6.48
CA LEU A 261 -3.65 -9.84 5.05
C LEU A 261 -2.18 -10.16 4.74
N SER A 262 -1.95 -10.97 3.71
CA SER A 262 -0.62 -11.42 3.30
C SER A 262 -0.45 -11.39 1.78
N LYS A 263 0.82 -11.47 1.30
CA LYS A 263 1.17 -11.61 -0.12
C LYS A 263 0.36 -12.75 -0.78
N ARG A 264 0.27 -13.92 -0.13
CA ARG A 264 -0.45 -15.10 -0.67
C ARG A 264 -1.93 -14.83 -0.96
N ASP A 265 -2.55 -13.93 -0.19
CA ASP A 265 -3.95 -13.54 -0.43
C ASP A 265 -4.07 -12.70 -1.70
N GLY A 266 -3.13 -11.77 -1.93
CA GLY A 266 -3.03 -10.99 -3.15
C GLY A 266 -2.78 -11.86 -4.39
N ASP A 267 -1.80 -12.75 -4.32
CA ASP A 267 -1.46 -13.68 -5.41
C ASP A 267 -2.67 -14.57 -5.78
N ARG A 268 -3.39 -15.08 -4.78
CA ARG A 268 -4.56 -15.94 -4.98
C ARG A 268 -5.76 -15.21 -5.59
N LEU A 269 -5.99 -13.97 -5.20
CA LEU A 269 -7.18 -13.19 -5.59
C LEU A 269 -6.91 -12.17 -6.70
N GLY A 270 -5.65 -12.02 -7.13
CA GLY A 270 -5.26 -11.19 -8.26
C GLY A 270 -5.20 -9.70 -7.96
N PHE A 271 -4.86 -9.29 -6.74
CA PHE A 271 -4.67 -7.88 -6.38
C PHE A 271 -3.29 -7.64 -5.76
N PRO A 272 -2.68 -6.45 -5.97
CA PRO A 272 -1.39 -6.12 -5.37
C PRO A 272 -1.50 -5.87 -3.87
N VAL A 273 -0.44 -6.22 -3.14
CA VAL A 273 -0.27 -5.91 -1.71
C VAL A 273 0.98 -5.06 -1.45
N PHE A 274 1.64 -4.62 -2.51
CA PHE A 274 2.83 -3.79 -2.48
C PHE A 274 2.60 -2.50 -3.29
N PRO A 275 3.15 -1.34 -2.88
CA PRO A 275 2.99 -0.10 -3.63
C PRO A 275 3.60 -0.15 -5.02
N LEU A 276 4.76 -0.77 -5.16
CA LEU A 276 5.49 -0.93 -6.43
C LEU A 276 5.75 -2.41 -6.71
N GLU A 277 6.04 -2.76 -7.96
CA GLU A 277 6.51 -4.10 -8.31
C GLU A 277 7.82 -4.40 -7.58
N TRP A 278 7.93 -5.62 -7.09
CA TRP A 278 9.11 -6.09 -6.37
C TRP A 278 9.70 -7.32 -7.04
N HIS A 279 10.99 -7.23 -7.37
CA HIS A 279 11.80 -8.35 -7.81
C HIS A 279 12.63 -8.84 -6.63
N ASP A 280 12.29 -10.00 -6.09
CA ASP A 280 13.00 -10.55 -4.94
C ASP A 280 14.41 -11.01 -5.35
N PRO A 281 15.47 -10.38 -4.81
CA PRO A 281 16.84 -10.70 -5.22
C PRO A 281 17.33 -12.08 -4.74
N LYS A 282 16.62 -12.71 -3.79
CA LYS A 282 16.97 -14.04 -3.26
C LYS A 282 16.28 -15.15 -4.01
N THR A 283 15.02 -14.98 -4.39
CA THR A 283 14.22 -16.03 -5.04
C THR A 283 14.01 -15.80 -6.53
N GLY A 284 14.17 -14.57 -7.01
CA GLY A 284 13.84 -14.18 -8.38
C GLY A 284 12.33 -13.99 -8.61
N ASP A 285 11.51 -14.13 -7.58
CA ASP A 285 10.06 -13.95 -7.69
C ASP A 285 9.71 -12.49 -7.98
N VAL A 286 8.73 -12.29 -8.87
CA VAL A 286 8.16 -10.97 -9.16
C VAL A 286 6.81 -10.86 -8.47
N SER A 287 6.61 -9.78 -7.73
CA SER A 287 5.34 -9.46 -7.08
C SER A 287 4.80 -8.16 -7.64
N SER A 288 3.54 -8.16 -8.08
CA SER A 288 2.90 -6.97 -8.66
C SER A 288 2.76 -5.84 -7.65
N GLY A 289 2.94 -4.60 -8.14
CA GLY A 289 2.71 -3.37 -7.40
C GLY A 289 1.43 -2.66 -7.82
N TYR A 290 0.92 -1.78 -6.95
CA TYR A 290 -0.21 -0.91 -7.27
C TYR A 290 0.09 -0.01 -8.46
N ARG A 291 1.29 0.59 -8.52
CA ARG A 291 1.72 1.46 -9.62
C ARG A 291 1.70 0.73 -10.96
N GLU A 292 2.33 -0.43 -11.05
CA GLU A 292 2.41 -1.22 -12.29
C GLU A 292 1.06 -1.87 -12.64
N SER A 293 0.20 -2.06 -11.65
CA SER A 293 -1.19 -2.47 -11.89
C SER A 293 -2.04 -1.35 -12.49
N GLY A 294 -1.58 -0.09 -12.45
CA GLY A 294 -2.22 1.06 -13.06
C GLY A 294 -3.07 1.88 -12.09
N TYR A 295 -2.88 1.72 -10.78
CA TYR A 295 -3.54 2.57 -9.79
C TYR A 295 -2.89 3.95 -9.72
N PHE A 296 -3.70 4.97 -9.50
CA PHE A 296 -3.24 6.31 -9.17
C PHE A 296 -2.77 6.38 -7.71
N PRO A 297 -1.68 7.08 -7.41
CA PRO A 297 -1.19 7.18 -6.05
C PRO A 297 -2.20 7.80 -5.09
N GLU A 298 -2.96 8.82 -5.52
CA GLU A 298 -4.01 9.46 -4.74
C GLU A 298 -5.16 8.48 -4.41
N ALA A 299 -5.50 7.59 -5.32
CA ALA A 299 -6.51 6.56 -5.09
C ALA A 299 -6.05 5.55 -4.03
N VAL A 300 -4.79 5.13 -4.10
CA VAL A 300 -4.19 4.22 -3.12
C VAL A 300 -4.11 4.87 -1.74
N VAL A 301 -3.66 6.12 -1.65
CA VAL A 301 -3.59 6.90 -0.41
C VAL A 301 -4.96 7.01 0.24
N ASN A 302 -5.98 7.43 -0.51
CA ASN A 302 -7.34 7.58 0.01
C ASN A 302 -7.94 6.24 0.45
N PHE A 303 -7.77 5.19 -0.36
CA PHE A 303 -8.21 3.83 -0.01
C PHE A 303 -7.57 3.34 1.29
N LEU A 304 -6.26 3.47 1.43
CA LEU A 304 -5.54 3.04 2.63
C LEU A 304 -5.92 3.87 3.87
N ALA A 305 -6.19 5.16 3.71
CA ALA A 305 -6.60 6.03 4.80
C ALA A 305 -7.92 5.58 5.44
N LEU A 306 -8.86 5.06 4.66
CA LEU A 306 -10.15 4.58 5.16
C LEU A 306 -10.13 3.13 5.68
N LEU A 307 -8.98 2.44 5.61
CA LEU A 307 -8.84 1.09 6.16
C LEU A 307 -8.54 1.15 7.67
N GLY A 308 -9.60 1.15 8.45
CA GLY A 308 -9.53 1.18 9.92
C GLY A 308 -9.71 2.57 10.53
N TRP A 309 -10.02 3.57 9.72
CA TRP A 309 -10.45 4.90 10.17
C TRP A 309 -11.69 5.33 9.39
N ASN A 310 -12.56 6.14 10.03
CA ASN A 310 -13.75 6.69 9.42
C ASN A 310 -13.93 8.16 9.87
N PRO A 311 -14.12 9.11 8.96
CA PRO A 311 -14.31 10.53 9.30
C PRO A 311 -15.60 10.80 10.10
N GLY A 312 -16.59 9.92 10.02
CA GLY A 312 -17.92 10.10 10.60
C GLY A 312 -18.85 10.93 9.70
N THR A 313 -18.50 11.08 8.43
CA THR A 313 -19.29 11.73 7.37
C THR A 313 -19.51 10.75 6.23
N GLU A 314 -20.34 11.14 5.23
CA GLU A 314 -20.56 10.34 4.01
C GLU A 314 -19.46 10.55 2.95
N GLN A 315 -18.51 11.46 3.20
CA GLN A 315 -17.41 11.71 2.27
C GLN A 315 -16.47 10.50 2.23
N GLU A 316 -16.17 10.02 1.03
CA GLU A 316 -15.23 8.92 0.78
C GLU A 316 -13.99 9.37 -0.02
N LEU A 317 -14.12 10.41 -0.85
CA LEU A 317 -13.03 10.90 -1.70
C LEU A 317 -12.34 12.10 -1.06
N PHE A 318 -11.09 11.93 -0.70
CA PHE A 318 -10.26 12.91 -0.01
C PHE A 318 -8.94 13.13 -0.73
N THR A 319 -8.57 14.36 -0.96
CA THR A 319 -7.17 14.71 -1.21
C THR A 319 -6.33 14.46 0.05
N LEU A 320 -5.02 14.39 -0.11
CA LEU A 320 -4.13 14.21 1.04
C LEU A 320 -4.27 15.34 2.07
N ASP A 321 -4.46 16.59 1.61
CA ASP A 321 -4.67 17.75 2.48
C ASP A 321 -6.02 17.68 3.23
N GLU A 322 -7.09 17.22 2.57
CA GLU A 322 -8.38 16.99 3.22
C GLU A 322 -8.29 15.85 4.25
N LEU A 323 -7.51 14.79 3.97
CA LEU A 323 -7.24 13.74 4.95
C LEU A 323 -6.52 14.31 6.19
N VAL A 324 -5.52 15.18 6.00
CA VAL A 324 -4.83 15.85 7.10
C VAL A 324 -5.81 16.65 7.97
N GLN A 325 -6.77 17.34 7.36
CA GLN A 325 -7.76 18.15 8.10
C GLN A 325 -8.82 17.30 8.80
N ALA A 326 -9.26 16.19 8.18
CA ALA A 326 -10.37 15.37 8.67
C ALA A 326 -9.94 14.32 9.68
N PHE A 327 -8.65 13.95 9.70
CA PHE A 327 -8.16 12.82 10.47
C PHE A 327 -8.30 13.06 11.98
N ASP A 328 -8.80 12.04 12.66
CA ASP A 328 -8.82 11.96 14.11
C ASP A 328 -8.42 10.55 14.52
N ILE A 329 -7.27 10.41 15.15
CA ILE A 329 -6.71 9.13 15.55
C ILE A 329 -7.62 8.36 16.54
N HIS A 330 -8.42 9.08 17.33
CA HIS A 330 -9.38 8.47 18.26
C HIS A 330 -10.58 7.83 17.57
N LYS A 331 -10.81 8.15 16.28
CA LYS A 331 -11.82 7.51 15.43
C LYS A 331 -11.30 6.27 14.70
N CYS A 332 -10.05 5.88 14.93
CA CYS A 332 -9.55 4.60 14.43
C CYS A 332 -10.27 3.43 15.10
N SER A 333 -10.62 2.44 14.30
CA SER A 333 -11.29 1.22 14.78
C SER A 333 -10.38 0.43 15.72
N LYS A 334 -10.97 -0.14 16.77
CA LYS A 334 -10.29 -1.14 17.62
C LYS A 334 -10.28 -2.53 16.97
N ALA A 335 -11.22 -2.81 16.08
CA ALA A 335 -11.30 -4.07 15.35
C ALA A 335 -10.46 -4.03 14.08
N GLY A 336 -9.93 -5.18 13.67
CA GLY A 336 -9.20 -5.30 12.41
C GLY A 336 -10.02 -4.83 11.20
N ALA A 337 -9.37 -4.13 10.27
CA ALA A 337 -10.00 -3.61 9.06
C ALA A 337 -9.97 -4.67 7.95
N ARG A 338 -11.14 -5.09 7.47
CA ARG A 338 -11.25 -6.03 6.36
C ARG A 338 -10.84 -5.35 5.06
N PHE A 339 -9.91 -5.97 4.36
CA PHE A 339 -9.43 -5.46 3.08
C PHE A 339 -10.42 -5.80 1.96
N ASP A 340 -10.94 -4.76 1.30
CA ASP A 340 -11.82 -4.88 0.14
C ASP A 340 -11.12 -4.34 -1.10
N TYR A 341 -10.57 -5.25 -1.91
CA TYR A 341 -9.85 -4.88 -3.13
C TYR A 341 -10.78 -4.30 -4.21
N GLN A 342 -12.08 -4.67 -4.21
CA GLN A 342 -13.05 -4.08 -5.13
C GLN A 342 -13.28 -2.59 -4.83
N LYS A 343 -13.28 -2.24 -3.54
CA LYS A 343 -13.33 -0.83 -3.12
C LYS A 343 -12.08 -0.07 -3.59
N GLY A 344 -10.91 -0.71 -3.58
CA GLY A 344 -9.68 -0.13 -4.15
C GLY A 344 -9.81 0.17 -5.65
N ILE A 345 -10.39 -0.73 -6.43
CA ILE A 345 -10.68 -0.53 -7.86
C ILE A 345 -11.67 0.63 -8.06
N TRP A 346 -12.72 0.68 -7.25
CA TRP A 346 -13.68 1.78 -7.28
C TRP A 346 -13.02 3.13 -7.00
N PHE A 347 -12.14 3.23 -6.00
CA PHE A 347 -11.37 4.45 -5.75
C PHE A 347 -10.57 4.86 -6.99
N ASN A 348 -9.91 3.91 -7.64
CA ASN A 348 -9.13 4.22 -8.85
C ASN A 348 -9.99 4.80 -9.97
N HIS A 349 -11.17 4.21 -10.18
CA HIS A 349 -12.16 4.71 -11.16
C HIS A 349 -12.60 6.15 -10.83
N GLU A 350 -12.98 6.42 -9.57
CA GLU A 350 -13.43 7.75 -9.15
C GLU A 350 -12.34 8.83 -9.33
N TYR A 351 -11.08 8.48 -9.01
CA TYR A 351 -9.95 9.39 -9.23
C TYR A 351 -9.66 9.60 -10.72
N MET A 352 -9.83 8.58 -11.56
CA MET A 352 -9.71 8.72 -13.01
C MET A 352 -10.79 9.66 -13.56
N LEU A 353 -12.04 9.56 -13.08
CA LEU A 353 -13.11 10.47 -13.50
C LEU A 353 -12.83 11.93 -13.13
N LYS A 354 -12.16 12.19 -11.99
CA LYS A 354 -11.77 13.53 -11.56
C LYS A 354 -10.64 14.13 -12.40
N LYS A 355 -9.80 13.31 -13.04
CA LYS A 355 -8.74 13.80 -13.92
C LYS A 355 -9.31 14.39 -15.20
N SER A 356 -8.67 15.41 -15.74
CA SER A 356 -9.05 15.96 -17.04
C SER A 356 -8.87 14.90 -18.14
N ASN A 357 -9.55 15.10 -19.28
CA ASN A 357 -9.40 14.19 -20.42
C ASN A 357 -7.97 14.23 -20.98
N GLU A 358 -7.33 15.40 -20.92
CA GLU A 358 -5.92 15.61 -21.34
C GLU A 358 -4.95 14.86 -20.44
N GLU A 359 -5.15 14.88 -19.10
CA GLU A 359 -4.33 14.10 -18.15
C GLU A 359 -4.42 12.60 -18.42
N VAL A 360 -5.64 12.09 -18.63
CA VAL A 360 -5.84 10.66 -18.94
C VAL A 360 -5.29 10.34 -20.34
N ALA A 361 -5.46 11.23 -21.31
CA ALA A 361 -4.90 11.07 -22.66
C ALA A 361 -3.37 11.00 -22.67
N ASN A 362 -2.70 11.80 -21.85
CA ASN A 362 -1.24 11.73 -21.68
C ASN A 362 -0.77 10.36 -21.14
N LEU A 363 -1.56 9.73 -20.28
CA LEU A 363 -1.28 8.39 -19.78
C LEU A 363 -1.64 7.30 -20.80
N PHE A 364 -2.62 7.55 -21.68
CA PHE A 364 -3.08 6.61 -22.69
C PHE A 364 -2.23 6.65 -23.97
N ALA A 365 -1.69 7.80 -24.36
CA ALA A 365 -0.90 7.97 -25.57
C ALA A 365 0.26 6.97 -25.73
N PRO A 366 1.08 6.68 -24.68
CA PRO A 366 2.10 5.65 -24.77
C PRO A 366 1.56 4.26 -25.10
N ILE A 367 0.35 3.94 -24.61
CA ILE A 367 -0.31 2.64 -24.88
C ILE A 367 -0.73 2.60 -26.35
N VAL A 368 -1.29 3.69 -26.89
CA VAL A 368 -1.63 3.82 -28.31
C VAL A 368 -0.40 3.63 -29.19
N ALA A 369 0.70 4.34 -28.89
CA ALA A 369 1.95 4.25 -29.61
C ALA A 369 2.57 2.85 -29.57
N ASN A 370 2.55 2.18 -28.41
CA ASN A 370 3.06 0.81 -28.25
C ASN A 370 2.26 -0.23 -29.07
N ASN A 371 1.04 0.10 -29.47
CA ASN A 371 0.23 -0.72 -30.37
C ASN A 371 0.39 -0.32 -31.87
N GLY A 372 1.42 0.46 -32.20
CA GLY A 372 1.80 0.80 -33.57
C GLY A 372 0.97 1.91 -34.21
N VAL A 373 0.27 2.70 -33.40
CA VAL A 373 -0.55 3.83 -33.87
C VAL A 373 0.15 5.15 -33.55
N ASP A 374 0.38 5.96 -34.59
CA ASP A 374 0.83 7.35 -34.48
C ASP A 374 -0.39 8.25 -34.62
N GLU A 375 -0.90 8.79 -33.52
CA GLU A 375 -2.11 9.59 -33.51
C GLU A 375 -1.92 10.88 -32.73
N SER A 376 -2.64 11.93 -33.11
CA SER A 376 -2.59 13.22 -32.44
C SER A 376 -3.17 13.20 -31.05
N MET A 377 -2.61 14.00 -30.14
CA MET A 377 -3.15 14.14 -28.78
C MET A 377 -4.59 14.63 -28.76
N GLU A 378 -4.98 15.48 -29.72
CA GLU A 378 -6.36 15.95 -29.84
C GLU A 378 -7.34 14.77 -30.04
N ARG A 379 -7.02 13.85 -30.97
CA ARG A 379 -7.88 12.69 -31.25
C ARG A 379 -7.86 11.69 -30.10
N ILE A 380 -6.70 11.44 -29.47
CA ILE A 380 -6.60 10.59 -28.26
C ILE A 380 -7.46 11.16 -27.14
N THR A 381 -7.43 12.47 -26.91
CA THR A 381 -8.24 13.14 -25.89
C THR A 381 -9.76 13.01 -26.17
N LYS A 382 -10.16 13.12 -27.44
CA LYS A 382 -11.57 12.88 -27.83
C LYS A 382 -12.02 11.43 -27.54
N VAL A 383 -11.17 10.45 -27.80
CA VAL A 383 -11.45 9.03 -27.48
C VAL A 383 -11.56 8.83 -25.97
N VAL A 384 -10.64 9.40 -25.20
CA VAL A 384 -10.69 9.37 -23.72
C VAL A 384 -11.98 9.98 -23.20
N ALA A 385 -12.42 11.13 -23.75
CA ALA A 385 -13.68 11.78 -23.35
C ALA A 385 -14.91 10.87 -23.54
N MET A 386 -14.91 10.01 -24.55
CA MET A 386 -16.00 9.07 -24.84
C MET A 386 -15.94 7.77 -24.04
N MET A 387 -14.75 7.43 -23.46
CA MET A 387 -14.51 6.06 -22.98
C MET A 387 -14.08 5.96 -21.54
N LYS A 388 -13.55 7.02 -20.91
CA LYS A 388 -12.94 6.92 -19.55
C LYS A 388 -13.91 6.50 -18.47
N ASP A 389 -15.19 6.78 -18.62
CA ASP A 389 -16.27 6.39 -17.70
C ASP A 389 -16.59 4.88 -17.70
N ARG A 390 -16.04 4.14 -18.67
CA ARG A 390 -16.31 2.71 -18.92
C ARG A 390 -15.20 1.79 -18.42
N VAL A 391 -14.14 2.34 -17.87
CA VAL A 391 -12.93 1.60 -17.45
C VAL A 391 -12.51 1.98 -16.05
N ASN A 392 -11.84 1.07 -15.36
CA ASN A 392 -11.29 1.31 -14.04
C ASN A 392 -9.80 1.70 -14.08
N PHE A 393 -9.12 1.33 -15.16
CA PHE A 393 -7.70 1.57 -15.38
C PHE A 393 -7.45 2.08 -16.79
N VAL A 394 -6.47 2.98 -16.95
CA VAL A 394 -6.10 3.55 -18.25
C VAL A 394 -5.75 2.46 -19.27
N LYS A 395 -5.08 1.39 -18.84
CA LYS A 395 -4.72 0.26 -19.72
C LYS A 395 -5.93 -0.49 -20.31
N GLU A 396 -7.09 -0.40 -19.68
CA GLU A 396 -8.33 -1.03 -20.16
C GLU A 396 -8.97 -0.26 -21.31
N LEU A 397 -8.52 0.98 -21.57
CA LEU A 397 -9.03 1.76 -22.70
C LEU A 397 -8.71 1.07 -24.03
N TRP A 398 -7.48 0.63 -24.24
CA TRP A 398 -7.06 0.08 -25.53
C TRP A 398 -7.93 -1.07 -26.03
N PRO A 399 -8.18 -2.15 -25.30
CA PRO A 399 -9.02 -3.24 -25.77
C PRO A 399 -10.49 -2.84 -26.03
N LEU A 400 -10.93 -1.72 -25.43
CA LEU A 400 -12.32 -1.24 -25.58
C LEU A 400 -12.47 -0.15 -26.63
N CYS A 401 -11.40 0.52 -27.07
CA CYS A 401 -11.47 1.66 -27.98
C CYS A 401 -10.47 1.61 -29.14
N SER A 402 -9.70 0.53 -29.31
CA SER A 402 -8.75 0.36 -30.43
C SER A 402 -9.38 0.55 -31.80
N PHE A 403 -10.68 0.27 -31.93
CA PHE A 403 -11.46 0.48 -33.16
C PHE A 403 -11.53 1.94 -33.61
N PHE A 404 -11.30 2.91 -32.73
CA PHE A 404 -11.20 4.30 -33.14
C PHE A 404 -9.94 4.58 -34.00
N PHE A 405 -8.91 3.80 -33.80
CA PHE A 405 -7.60 3.97 -34.46
C PHE A 405 -7.37 2.93 -35.56
N ILE A 406 -7.85 1.71 -35.36
CA ILE A 406 -7.64 0.57 -36.27
C ILE A 406 -8.98 0.00 -36.67
N ALA A 407 -9.23 -0.13 -37.98
CA ALA A 407 -10.45 -0.76 -38.48
C ALA A 407 -10.52 -2.23 -38.05
N PRO A 408 -11.71 -2.73 -37.69
CA PRO A 408 -11.86 -4.14 -37.32
C PRO A 408 -11.53 -5.06 -38.50
N THR A 409 -10.70 -6.06 -38.27
CA THR A 409 -10.37 -7.12 -39.24
C THR A 409 -11.20 -8.38 -39.01
N GLU A 410 -11.75 -8.49 -37.78
CA GLU A 410 -12.59 -9.60 -37.35
C GLU A 410 -13.88 -9.08 -36.71
N TYR A 411 -14.91 -9.91 -36.74
CA TYR A 411 -16.22 -9.58 -36.17
C TYR A 411 -16.58 -10.65 -35.12
N ASP A 412 -17.02 -10.20 -33.94
CA ASP A 412 -17.37 -11.12 -32.83
C ASP A 412 -18.52 -12.06 -33.23
N GLU A 413 -18.24 -13.34 -33.35
CA GLU A 413 -19.20 -14.35 -33.83
C GLU A 413 -20.51 -14.38 -33.05
N LYS A 414 -20.46 -14.14 -31.72
CA LYS A 414 -21.67 -14.12 -30.88
C LYS A 414 -22.51 -12.91 -31.21
N THR A 415 -21.89 -11.76 -31.45
CA THR A 415 -22.53 -10.53 -31.84
C THR A 415 -23.10 -10.65 -33.25
N VAL A 416 -22.37 -11.22 -34.20
CA VAL A 416 -22.83 -11.50 -35.56
C VAL A 416 -24.11 -12.35 -35.52
N LYS A 417 -24.07 -13.53 -34.89
CA LYS A 417 -25.23 -14.42 -34.76
C LYS A 417 -26.46 -13.75 -34.16
N LYS A 418 -26.26 -12.81 -33.23
CA LYS A 418 -27.35 -12.14 -32.50
C LYS A 418 -27.87 -10.90 -33.21
N ARG A 419 -27.02 -10.17 -33.90
CA ARG A 419 -27.28 -8.81 -34.38
C ARG A 419 -27.25 -8.64 -35.90
N TRP A 420 -26.56 -9.50 -36.62
CA TRP A 420 -26.55 -9.51 -38.09
C TRP A 420 -27.63 -10.45 -38.60
N LYS A 421 -28.72 -9.87 -39.17
CA LYS A 421 -29.87 -10.61 -39.67
C LYS A 421 -29.76 -10.81 -41.16
N ALA A 422 -30.67 -11.59 -41.75
CA ALA A 422 -30.68 -11.93 -43.17
C ALA A 422 -30.79 -10.69 -44.09
N ASP A 423 -31.39 -9.62 -43.60
CA ASP A 423 -31.54 -8.35 -44.31
C ASP A 423 -30.50 -7.29 -43.92
N SER A 424 -29.63 -7.57 -42.99
CA SER A 424 -28.68 -6.58 -42.44
C SER A 424 -27.72 -6.04 -43.50
N ALA A 425 -27.23 -6.85 -44.40
CA ALA A 425 -26.36 -6.40 -45.49
C ALA A 425 -27.04 -5.39 -46.39
N LYS A 426 -28.31 -5.65 -46.76
CA LYS A 426 -29.14 -4.73 -47.55
C LYS A 426 -29.39 -3.41 -46.80
N VAL A 427 -29.82 -3.50 -45.53
CA VAL A 427 -30.12 -2.34 -44.70
C VAL A 427 -28.84 -1.48 -44.48
N MET A 428 -27.67 -2.10 -44.28
CA MET A 428 -26.41 -1.39 -44.15
C MET A 428 -25.95 -0.75 -45.47
N SER A 429 -26.24 -1.36 -46.63
CA SER A 429 -25.97 -0.75 -47.93
C SER A 429 -26.82 0.52 -48.14
N GLU A 430 -28.16 0.44 -47.85
CA GLU A 430 -29.02 1.59 -47.91
C GLU A 430 -28.62 2.70 -46.93
N LEU A 431 -28.20 2.34 -45.71
CA LEU A 431 -27.68 3.31 -44.72
C LEU A 431 -26.39 3.98 -45.21
N ALA A 432 -25.49 3.22 -45.87
CA ALA A 432 -24.26 3.79 -46.44
C ALA A 432 -24.60 4.85 -47.52
N ASP A 433 -25.58 4.59 -48.39
CA ASP A 433 -26.02 5.57 -49.39
C ASP A 433 -26.61 6.84 -48.74
N VAL A 434 -27.35 6.69 -47.65
CA VAL A 434 -27.90 7.84 -46.88
C VAL A 434 -26.76 8.66 -46.28
N LEU A 435 -25.79 7.99 -45.63
CA LEU A 435 -24.63 8.65 -45.00
C LEU A 435 -23.73 9.33 -46.04
N GLU A 436 -23.58 8.77 -47.23
CA GLU A 436 -22.79 9.36 -48.32
C GLU A 436 -23.37 10.72 -48.75
N GLY A 437 -24.73 10.87 -48.72
CA GLY A 437 -25.45 12.11 -49.05
C GLY A 437 -25.43 13.19 -47.95
N ILE A 438 -24.87 12.95 -46.76
CA ILE A 438 -24.84 13.91 -45.65
C ILE A 438 -23.60 14.81 -45.79
N ASP A 439 -23.78 16.12 -45.91
CA ASP A 439 -22.69 17.09 -45.99
C ASP A 439 -22.06 17.35 -44.59
N ASP A 440 -22.89 17.64 -43.60
CA ASP A 440 -22.46 17.81 -42.21
C ASP A 440 -22.41 16.45 -41.52
N PHE A 441 -21.19 15.89 -41.41
CA PHE A 441 -20.94 14.57 -40.80
C PHE A 441 -20.71 14.64 -39.28
N SER A 442 -21.11 15.72 -38.61
CA SER A 442 -21.23 15.83 -37.15
C SER A 442 -22.34 14.93 -36.61
N VAL A 443 -22.42 14.73 -35.31
CA VAL A 443 -23.53 14.00 -34.65
C VAL A 443 -24.85 14.68 -34.98
N GLU A 444 -24.89 16.00 -34.86
CA GLU A 444 -26.07 16.85 -35.12
C GLU A 444 -26.52 16.78 -36.56
N GLY A 445 -25.61 16.59 -37.50
CA GLY A 445 -25.94 16.46 -38.93
C GLY A 445 -26.41 15.05 -39.31
N GLN A 446 -25.81 14.02 -38.73
CA GLN A 446 -26.11 12.62 -39.05
C GLN A 446 -27.40 12.10 -38.40
N GLU A 447 -27.55 12.30 -37.08
CA GLU A 447 -28.61 11.66 -36.28
C GLU A 447 -30.01 11.96 -36.82
N PRO A 448 -30.42 13.22 -37.08
CA PRO A 448 -31.76 13.51 -37.55
C PRO A 448 -32.05 12.88 -38.92
N VAL A 449 -31.07 12.86 -39.81
CA VAL A 449 -31.22 12.30 -41.18
C VAL A 449 -31.39 10.78 -41.11
N VAL A 450 -30.55 10.10 -40.35
CA VAL A 450 -30.62 8.65 -40.20
C VAL A 450 -31.87 8.21 -39.45
N MET A 451 -32.27 8.93 -38.40
CA MET A 451 -33.49 8.62 -37.65
C MET A 451 -34.74 8.76 -38.50
N LYS A 452 -34.83 9.83 -39.30
CA LYS A 452 -35.91 10.03 -40.25
C LYS A 452 -35.98 8.92 -41.32
N TRP A 453 -34.83 8.54 -41.89
CA TRP A 453 -34.74 7.44 -42.85
C TRP A 453 -35.21 6.10 -42.24
N ILE A 454 -34.82 5.78 -40.98
CA ILE A 454 -35.25 4.56 -40.28
C ILE A 454 -36.80 4.54 -40.16
N GLU A 455 -37.41 5.69 -39.78
CA GLU A 455 -38.85 5.83 -39.62
C GLU A 455 -39.57 5.65 -40.96
N GLU A 456 -39.11 6.35 -42.01
CA GLU A 456 -39.70 6.28 -43.37
C GLU A 456 -39.64 4.87 -43.96
N LYS A 457 -38.59 4.10 -43.66
CA LYS A 457 -38.44 2.71 -44.13
C LYS A 457 -39.15 1.70 -43.24
N GLY A 458 -39.61 2.10 -42.07
CA GLY A 458 -40.21 1.21 -41.08
C GLY A 458 -39.28 0.21 -40.46
N TYR A 459 -37.97 0.51 -40.43
CA TYR A 459 -36.95 -0.36 -39.80
C TYR A 459 -37.00 -0.25 -38.28
N LYS A 460 -36.61 -1.32 -37.60
CA LYS A 460 -36.43 -1.28 -36.13
C LYS A 460 -35.13 -0.61 -35.79
N LEU A 461 -35.19 0.52 -35.08
CA LEU A 461 -34.01 1.30 -34.65
C LEU A 461 -32.89 0.44 -34.06
N GLY A 462 -33.25 -0.46 -33.13
CA GLY A 462 -32.26 -1.32 -32.47
C GLY A 462 -31.57 -2.29 -33.42
N ASP A 463 -32.24 -2.76 -34.46
CA ASP A 463 -31.65 -3.68 -35.47
C ASP A 463 -30.67 -2.91 -36.35
N VAL A 464 -31.06 -1.72 -36.84
CA VAL A 464 -30.18 -0.85 -37.63
C VAL A 464 -28.93 -0.44 -36.84
N MET A 465 -29.12 0.12 -35.63
CA MET A 465 -28.00 0.60 -34.83
C MET A 465 -27.04 -0.52 -34.38
N ASN A 466 -27.54 -1.71 -34.11
CA ASN A 466 -26.68 -2.85 -33.76
C ASN A 466 -25.86 -3.36 -34.97
N ALA A 467 -26.49 -3.42 -36.16
CA ALA A 467 -25.79 -3.79 -37.39
C ALA A 467 -24.73 -2.71 -37.75
N PHE A 468 -25.12 -1.43 -37.68
CA PHE A 468 -24.21 -0.30 -37.92
C PHE A 468 -22.98 -0.35 -36.96
N ARG A 469 -23.21 -0.60 -35.64
CA ARG A 469 -22.15 -0.79 -34.68
C ARG A 469 -21.18 -1.91 -35.09
N LEU A 470 -21.75 -3.04 -35.49
CA LEU A 470 -20.95 -4.21 -35.87
C LEU A 470 -20.03 -3.89 -37.06
N THR A 471 -20.54 -3.07 -38.05
CA THR A 471 -19.72 -2.69 -39.20
C THR A 471 -18.54 -1.78 -38.84
N LEU A 472 -18.67 -0.87 -37.84
CA LEU A 472 -17.64 0.09 -37.52
C LEU A 472 -16.67 -0.42 -36.45
N VAL A 473 -17.17 -1.25 -35.51
CA VAL A 473 -16.48 -1.61 -34.27
C VAL A 473 -16.06 -3.07 -34.27
N GLY A 474 -16.76 -3.95 -34.99
CA GLY A 474 -16.53 -5.40 -34.98
C GLY A 474 -17.10 -6.13 -33.75
N ILE A 475 -17.53 -5.39 -32.71
CA ILE A 475 -18.11 -5.94 -31.47
C ILE A 475 -19.40 -5.20 -31.08
N GLY A 476 -20.16 -5.78 -30.12
CA GLY A 476 -21.47 -5.22 -29.69
C GLY A 476 -21.39 -4.15 -28.61
N LYS A 477 -20.22 -3.56 -28.33
CA LYS A 477 -20.02 -2.57 -27.27
C LYS A 477 -19.34 -1.31 -27.81
N GLY A 478 -19.52 -0.18 -27.14
CA GLY A 478 -18.91 1.11 -27.52
C GLY A 478 -19.81 2.29 -27.14
N PRO A 479 -19.38 3.53 -27.38
CA PRO A 479 -20.17 4.75 -27.19
C PRO A 479 -21.29 4.90 -28.21
N GLY A 480 -21.89 6.07 -28.35
CA GLY A 480 -22.93 6.37 -29.32
C GLY A 480 -22.47 6.10 -30.76
N MET A 481 -23.37 5.59 -31.61
CA MET A 481 -22.99 5.24 -32.99
C MET A 481 -22.63 6.46 -33.80
N PHE A 482 -23.36 7.56 -33.60
CA PHE A 482 -23.06 8.82 -34.27
C PHE A 482 -21.77 9.48 -33.75
N ASP A 483 -21.43 9.31 -32.46
CA ASP A 483 -20.15 9.74 -31.93
C ASP A 483 -18.97 8.99 -32.60
N ILE A 484 -19.12 7.67 -32.77
CA ILE A 484 -18.12 6.84 -33.45
C ILE A 484 -17.96 7.26 -34.92
N SER A 485 -19.09 7.38 -35.69
CA SER A 485 -19.03 7.72 -37.10
C SER A 485 -18.51 9.14 -37.32
N ALA A 486 -18.94 10.11 -36.52
CA ALA A 486 -18.42 11.47 -36.58
C ALA A 486 -16.90 11.54 -36.29
N PHE A 487 -16.41 10.77 -35.31
CA PHE A 487 -14.97 10.69 -35.00
C PHE A 487 -14.18 10.07 -36.17
N LEU A 488 -14.67 8.98 -36.77
CA LEU A 488 -14.04 8.31 -37.90
C LEU A 488 -14.07 9.16 -39.19
N GLY A 489 -15.06 9.99 -39.33
CA GLY A 489 -15.32 10.74 -40.55
C GLY A 489 -16.03 9.91 -41.61
N LYS A 490 -16.61 10.62 -42.60
CA LYS A 490 -17.46 10.02 -43.68
C LYS A 490 -16.70 8.90 -44.44
N GLU A 491 -15.50 9.18 -44.91
CA GLU A 491 -14.75 8.28 -45.76
C GLU A 491 -14.46 6.93 -45.05
N GLU A 492 -13.88 6.99 -43.83
CA GLU A 492 -13.55 5.78 -43.08
C GLU A 492 -14.83 5.02 -42.63
N THR A 493 -15.88 5.73 -42.25
CA THR A 493 -17.16 5.10 -41.90
C THR A 493 -17.71 4.28 -43.08
N LEU A 494 -17.81 4.87 -44.26
CA LEU A 494 -18.30 4.18 -45.46
C LEU A 494 -17.42 3.02 -45.88
N LYS A 495 -16.11 3.19 -45.80
CA LYS A 495 -15.11 2.12 -46.07
C LYS A 495 -15.34 0.91 -45.17
N ARG A 496 -15.47 1.12 -43.85
CA ARG A 496 -15.74 0.02 -42.90
C ARG A 496 -17.07 -0.65 -43.14
N MET A 497 -18.11 0.12 -43.40
CA MET A 497 -19.43 -0.42 -43.71
C MET A 497 -19.39 -1.32 -44.94
N ARG A 498 -18.81 -0.85 -46.05
CA ARG A 498 -18.66 -1.63 -47.28
C ARG A 498 -17.89 -2.91 -47.08
N LYS A 499 -16.78 -2.84 -46.29
CA LYS A 499 -15.97 -4.03 -45.94
C LYS A 499 -16.77 -5.04 -45.11
N ALA A 500 -17.48 -4.58 -44.11
CA ALA A 500 -18.32 -5.45 -43.28
C ALA A 500 -19.43 -6.13 -44.08
N ILE A 501 -20.09 -5.41 -45.01
CA ILE A 501 -21.08 -5.97 -45.91
C ILE A 501 -20.48 -7.07 -46.80
N GLU A 502 -19.29 -6.86 -47.34
CA GLU A 502 -18.56 -7.87 -48.13
C GLU A 502 -18.26 -9.14 -47.35
N VAL A 503 -17.89 -9.01 -46.05
CA VAL A 503 -17.44 -10.12 -45.21
C VAL A 503 -18.61 -10.89 -44.57
N LEU A 504 -19.67 -10.17 -44.19
CA LEU A 504 -20.82 -10.72 -43.42
C LEU A 504 -22.08 -10.95 -44.27
N GLY A 505 -22.11 -10.40 -45.46
CA GLY A 505 -23.26 -10.43 -46.39
C GLY A 505 -23.28 -11.57 -47.37
#